data_a8d4a505abe81690a566eea8deeb8124
#
_entry.id   a8d4a505abe81690a566eea8deeb8124
#
_cell.length_a   1.000
_cell.length_b   1.000
_cell.length_c   1.000
_cell.angle_alpha   90.00
_cell.angle_beta   90.00
_cell.angle_gamma   90.00
#
_symmetry.space_group_name_H-M   'P 1'
#
loop_
_entity.id
_entity.type
_entity.pdbx_description
1 polymer ?
#
loop_
_entity_poly.entity_id
_entity_poly.type
_entity_poly.pdbx_seq_one_letter_code
_entity_poly.pdbx_strand_id
1 'polypeptide(L)'
;MMIESRESYAPRIEGGRFVVDPAINTVKSELHFGNQVVRCLARRPQRFDELLRIASRETPDREALKCQDESLDYRAFGDWADRIAHGLENAGIGVGDRVGVFLGNGLPFLIAMMGVVRRGAIAVPLSAKMSAAELAYVLNHCEAAALISETDLQSRMPSADEIPSVRKHWCVNSPEGRLGDLGAHFPGVTQPFPETGEEDDTILLFYTSGTTGRPKGACITNLNIVHSALQYAYGIDLQTNQRGLLAIPGSHISGFMALFINVLSSCGCTVILRRYDTTTVLRTLLEEHITFTVFVPAIYHLILMHPDFRPDQMGEWRTGIYGGGIMAPATVSRMSDLLPQLQLINAYGATETSSPVSIMPAWASRERPASIGLLVQCGEALIMDEAGVELPTGEIGELWIRGPMVVPRYWNDPAQTVANFKSGYWKTGDVVSMDAEGYLYIHDRKKDMINRGGYKIFSAEVENAALSIKGVMEAAAVAVPDDVMGERVCLCLRTGPGEDNEQHIRGELARLLADYKQPEFYIIGTEPLPRNANGKITKAPLVEAARQFVGQRQ
;
A
#
# COMPACT_ATOMS: atom_id res chain seq x y z
N MET A 1 9.28 5.76 -22.31
CA MET A 1 10.66 5.35 -22.06
C MET A 1 10.62 4.53 -20.78
N MET A 2 10.26 3.27 -20.92
CA MET A 2 10.49 2.29 -19.88
C MET A 2 11.99 2.07 -19.78
N ILE A 3 12.47 1.57 -18.68
CA ILE A 3 13.88 1.35 -18.36
C ILE A 3 14.59 0.72 -19.58
N GLU A 4 15.16 1.56 -20.45
CA GLU A 4 16.09 1.07 -21.47
C GLU A 4 17.22 0.35 -20.75
N SER A 5 17.79 -0.70 -21.35
CA SER A 5 18.89 -1.51 -20.85
C SER A 5 20.10 -0.63 -20.47
N ARG A 6 20.05 0.00 -19.31
CA ARG A 6 21.14 0.79 -18.72
C ARG A 6 21.72 0.05 -17.53
N GLU A 7 23.00 0.22 -17.36
CA GLU A 7 23.82 -0.36 -16.30
C GLU A 7 23.51 0.15 -14.88
N SER A 8 22.30 0.57 -14.53
CA SER A 8 21.84 1.04 -13.22
C SER A 8 21.43 2.52 -13.16
N TYR A 9 20.30 2.76 -12.50
CA TYR A 9 19.85 4.11 -12.11
C TYR A 9 20.29 4.43 -10.68
N ALA A 10 21.52 4.10 -10.29
CA ALA A 10 21.98 4.27 -8.91
C ALA A 10 21.38 5.54 -8.28
N PRO A 11 20.62 5.46 -7.20
CA PRO A 11 19.90 6.59 -6.66
C PRO A 11 20.88 7.67 -6.21
N ARG A 12 20.74 8.88 -6.75
CA ARG A 12 21.48 10.07 -6.29
C ARG A 12 20.69 10.74 -5.19
N ILE A 13 21.40 11.22 -4.17
CA ILE A 13 20.83 11.95 -3.04
C ILE A 13 21.51 13.30 -2.95
N GLU A 14 20.72 14.37 -3.05
CA GLU A 14 21.19 15.75 -2.92
C GLU A 14 20.20 16.53 -2.03
N GLY A 15 20.72 17.29 -1.06
CA GLY A 15 19.90 18.10 -0.17
C GLY A 15 18.81 17.32 0.56
N GLY A 16 19.12 16.09 1.00
CA GLY A 16 18.21 15.25 1.77
C GLY A 16 17.04 14.65 1.01
N ARG A 17 17.13 14.49 -0.31
CA ARG A 17 16.10 13.87 -1.15
C ARG A 17 16.70 13.11 -2.32
N PHE A 18 15.91 12.19 -2.88
CA PHE A 18 16.28 11.56 -4.14
C PHE A 18 16.30 12.56 -5.28
N VAL A 19 17.30 12.47 -6.13
CA VAL A 19 17.48 13.32 -7.32
C VAL A 19 17.77 12.42 -8.51
N VAL A 20 16.99 12.58 -9.57
CA VAL A 20 17.26 11.92 -10.85
C VAL A 20 18.33 12.72 -11.59
N ASP A 21 19.30 12.03 -12.20
CA ASP A 21 20.32 12.68 -13.02
C ASP A 21 19.65 13.49 -14.12
N PRO A 22 19.96 14.79 -14.28
CA PRO A 22 19.41 15.62 -15.34
C PRO A 22 19.64 15.08 -16.76
N ALA A 23 20.69 14.26 -16.95
CA ALA A 23 20.92 13.56 -18.22
C ALA A 23 19.86 12.48 -18.49
N ILE A 24 19.25 11.90 -17.42
CA ILE A 24 18.20 10.90 -17.52
C ILE A 24 16.84 11.57 -17.60
N ASN A 25 16.53 12.49 -16.66
CA ASN A 25 15.26 13.19 -16.61
C ASN A 25 15.43 14.54 -15.87
N THR A 26 14.52 15.47 -16.13
CA THR A 26 14.51 16.79 -15.49
C THR A 26 13.17 17.03 -14.82
N VAL A 27 13.14 17.95 -13.84
CA VAL A 27 11.92 18.38 -13.16
C VAL A 27 11.45 19.70 -13.73
N LYS A 28 10.15 19.79 -14.06
CA LYS A 28 9.47 21.01 -14.51
C LYS A 28 8.31 21.34 -13.61
N SER A 29 7.95 22.61 -13.52
CA SER A 29 6.71 23.05 -12.87
C SER A 29 5.62 23.12 -13.92
N GLU A 30 4.54 22.41 -13.74
CA GLU A 30 3.42 22.28 -14.68
C GLU A 30 2.10 22.55 -13.97
N LEU A 31 1.06 22.98 -14.71
CA LEU A 31 -0.28 23.18 -14.16
C LEU A 31 -1.09 21.89 -14.29
N HIS A 32 -1.57 21.39 -13.16
CA HIS A 32 -2.42 20.20 -13.06
C HIS A 32 -3.60 20.46 -12.15
N PHE A 33 -4.60 19.59 -12.21
CA PHE A 33 -5.78 19.61 -11.32
C PHE A 33 -6.48 20.97 -11.26
N GLY A 34 -6.62 21.61 -12.41
CA GLY A 34 -7.19 22.93 -12.59
C GLY A 34 -6.18 24.06 -12.42
N ASN A 35 -5.71 24.36 -11.22
CA ASN A 35 -4.85 25.53 -10.95
C ASN A 35 -3.67 25.25 -10.01
N GLN A 36 -3.27 23.99 -9.85
CA GLN A 36 -2.15 23.66 -8.98
C GLN A 36 -0.85 23.60 -9.78
N VAL A 37 0.17 24.33 -9.33
CA VAL A 37 1.53 24.18 -9.85
C VAL A 37 2.17 22.97 -9.16
N VAL A 38 2.50 21.96 -9.95
CA VAL A 38 3.07 20.69 -9.50
C VAL A 38 4.44 20.50 -10.15
N ARG A 39 5.40 20.03 -9.39
CA ARG A 39 6.72 19.67 -9.89
C ARG A 39 6.66 18.26 -10.49
N CYS A 40 6.88 18.13 -11.77
CA CYS A 40 6.74 16.88 -12.51
C CYS A 40 8.05 16.48 -13.19
N LEU A 41 8.27 15.18 -13.34
CA LEU A 41 9.32 14.64 -14.21
C LEU A 41 8.95 14.94 -15.67
N ALA A 42 9.86 15.57 -16.41
CA ALA A 42 9.59 16.05 -17.77
C ALA A 42 9.44 14.93 -18.80
N ARG A 43 10.17 13.82 -18.61
CA ARG A 43 10.08 12.65 -19.48
C ARG A 43 9.30 11.57 -18.74
N ARG A 44 8.04 11.38 -19.17
CA ARG A 44 7.12 10.39 -18.58
C ARG A 44 6.08 9.95 -19.61
N PRO A 45 5.53 8.72 -19.47
CA PRO A 45 4.28 8.36 -20.11
C PRO A 45 3.17 9.33 -19.69
N GLN A 46 2.26 9.63 -20.60
CA GLN A 46 1.12 10.52 -20.32
C GLN A 46 0.00 9.77 -19.60
N ARG A 47 -0.10 8.46 -19.82
CA ARG A 47 -1.16 7.60 -19.31
C ARG A 47 -0.59 6.34 -18.71
N PHE A 48 -1.26 5.85 -17.70
CA PHE A 48 -0.88 4.59 -17.03
C PHE A 48 -0.91 3.38 -17.98
N ASP A 49 -1.93 3.28 -18.85
CA ASP A 49 -2.04 2.18 -19.83
C ASP A 49 -0.83 2.11 -20.80
N GLU A 50 -0.13 3.21 -21.01
CA GLU A 50 1.09 3.22 -21.84
C GLU A 50 2.17 2.28 -21.31
N LEU A 51 2.24 2.06 -19.98
CA LEU A 51 3.21 1.12 -19.41
C LEU A 51 3.00 -0.31 -19.95
N LEU A 52 1.74 -0.77 -20.02
CA LEU A 52 1.43 -2.08 -20.59
C LEU A 52 1.62 -2.08 -22.12
N ARG A 53 1.21 -1.03 -22.83
CA ARG A 53 1.38 -0.94 -24.28
C ARG A 53 2.86 -0.96 -24.68
N ILE A 54 3.73 -0.26 -23.95
CA ILE A 54 5.16 -0.28 -24.16
C ILE A 54 5.72 -1.68 -23.91
N ALA A 55 5.39 -2.31 -22.78
CA ALA A 55 5.86 -3.67 -22.47
C ALA A 55 5.40 -4.69 -23.51
N SER A 56 4.13 -4.62 -23.95
CA SER A 56 3.58 -5.51 -24.99
C SER A 56 4.25 -5.32 -26.37
N ARG A 57 4.74 -4.11 -26.67
CA ARG A 57 5.45 -3.82 -27.92
C ARG A 57 6.92 -4.21 -27.85
N GLU A 58 7.60 -3.90 -26.75
CA GLU A 58 9.05 -4.05 -26.62
C GLU A 58 9.47 -5.45 -26.18
N THR A 59 8.64 -6.13 -25.40
CA THR A 59 8.92 -7.48 -24.86
C THR A 59 7.71 -8.42 -24.98
N PRO A 60 7.09 -8.56 -26.19
CA PRO A 60 5.82 -9.26 -26.37
C PRO A 60 5.82 -10.71 -25.85
N ASP A 61 6.91 -11.43 -26.07
CA ASP A 61 7.01 -12.86 -25.78
C ASP A 61 7.56 -13.13 -24.35
N ARG A 62 7.78 -12.09 -23.54
CA ARG A 62 8.23 -12.23 -22.16
C ARG A 62 7.05 -12.52 -21.24
N GLU A 63 7.22 -13.45 -20.31
CA GLU A 63 6.22 -13.76 -19.27
C GLU A 63 5.90 -12.48 -18.44
N ALA A 64 4.63 -12.11 -18.40
CA ALA A 64 4.13 -10.92 -17.71
C ALA A 64 3.41 -11.26 -16.40
N LEU A 65 2.56 -12.28 -16.45
CA LEU A 65 1.73 -12.72 -15.32
C LEU A 65 1.82 -14.24 -15.19
N LYS A 66 1.89 -14.71 -13.95
CA LYS A 66 1.80 -16.15 -13.64
C LYS A 66 0.92 -16.38 -12.42
N CYS A 67 -0.03 -17.30 -12.52
CA CYS A 67 -0.86 -17.74 -11.41
C CYS A 67 -1.02 -19.27 -11.47
N GLN A 68 -0.53 -19.96 -10.47
CA GLN A 68 -0.45 -21.42 -10.47
C GLN A 68 0.38 -21.93 -11.69
N ASP A 69 -0.19 -22.83 -12.48
CA ASP A 69 0.36 -23.42 -13.70
C ASP A 69 0.01 -22.62 -14.98
N GLU A 70 -0.72 -21.51 -14.86
CA GLU A 70 -1.11 -20.68 -15.99
C GLU A 70 -0.30 -19.39 -16.03
N SER A 71 0.22 -19.05 -17.22
CA SER A 71 0.96 -17.81 -17.43
C SER A 71 0.54 -17.09 -18.70
N LEU A 72 0.78 -15.79 -18.73
CA LEU A 72 0.57 -14.92 -19.88
C LEU A 72 1.84 -14.15 -20.18
N ASP A 73 2.22 -14.10 -21.46
CA ASP A 73 3.19 -13.14 -21.94
C ASP A 73 2.59 -11.73 -22.08
N TYR A 74 3.43 -10.73 -22.37
CA TYR A 74 2.98 -9.35 -22.51
C TYR A 74 2.04 -9.14 -23.70
N ARG A 75 2.19 -9.89 -24.77
CA ARG A 75 1.29 -9.88 -25.93
C ARG A 75 -0.11 -10.31 -25.48
N ALA A 76 -0.20 -11.49 -24.89
CA ALA A 76 -1.49 -12.01 -24.40
C ALA A 76 -2.11 -11.12 -23.33
N PHE A 77 -1.30 -10.54 -22.44
CA PHE A 77 -1.80 -9.61 -21.43
C PHE A 77 -2.36 -8.32 -22.07
N GLY A 78 -1.66 -7.76 -23.08
CA GLY A 78 -2.15 -6.64 -23.87
C GLY A 78 -3.46 -6.95 -24.58
N ASP A 79 -3.53 -8.10 -25.26
CA ASP A 79 -4.74 -8.55 -25.97
C ASP A 79 -5.93 -8.75 -25.00
N TRP A 80 -5.70 -9.27 -23.80
CA TRP A 80 -6.73 -9.37 -22.78
C TRP A 80 -7.25 -8.02 -22.31
N ALA A 81 -6.37 -7.04 -22.13
CA ALA A 81 -6.77 -5.67 -21.77
C ALA A 81 -7.63 -5.03 -22.89
N ASP A 82 -7.29 -5.28 -24.16
CA ASP A 82 -8.10 -4.84 -25.32
C ASP A 82 -9.49 -5.52 -25.33
N ARG A 83 -9.56 -6.83 -25.08
CA ARG A 83 -10.83 -7.56 -25.01
C ARG A 83 -11.76 -7.01 -23.94
N ILE A 84 -11.24 -6.73 -22.74
CA ILE A 84 -12.00 -6.11 -21.66
C ILE A 84 -12.48 -4.72 -22.07
N ALA A 85 -11.59 -3.89 -22.64
CA ALA A 85 -11.95 -2.53 -23.06
C ALA A 85 -13.07 -2.51 -24.11
N HIS A 86 -12.97 -3.35 -25.14
CA HIS A 86 -14.04 -3.49 -26.15
C HIS A 86 -15.34 -4.08 -25.57
N GLY A 87 -15.22 -5.05 -24.65
CA GLY A 87 -16.40 -5.63 -23.98
C GLY A 87 -17.15 -4.61 -23.12
N LEU A 88 -16.42 -3.73 -22.44
CA LEU A 88 -17.00 -2.61 -21.70
C LEU A 88 -17.68 -1.60 -22.63
N GLU A 89 -17.02 -1.23 -23.74
CA GLU A 89 -17.59 -0.33 -24.75
C GLU A 89 -18.89 -0.89 -25.33
N ASN A 90 -18.89 -2.16 -25.75
CA ASN A 90 -20.08 -2.85 -26.27
C ASN A 90 -21.22 -2.92 -25.24
N ALA A 91 -20.90 -2.90 -23.95
CA ALA A 91 -21.88 -2.85 -22.87
C ALA A 91 -22.35 -1.41 -22.53
N GLY A 92 -21.90 -0.39 -23.28
CA GLY A 92 -22.25 1.00 -23.06
C GLY A 92 -21.56 1.63 -21.84
N ILE A 93 -20.40 1.09 -21.42
CA ILE A 93 -19.56 1.68 -20.38
C ILE A 93 -18.61 2.68 -21.04
N GLY A 94 -18.70 3.94 -20.63
CA GLY A 94 -18.00 5.08 -21.22
C GLY A 94 -16.71 5.47 -20.47
N VAL A 95 -16.06 6.51 -21.02
CA VAL A 95 -14.96 7.20 -20.33
C VAL A 95 -15.50 7.82 -19.03
N GLY A 96 -14.76 7.64 -17.94
CA GLY A 96 -15.15 8.15 -16.62
C GLY A 96 -16.24 7.35 -15.90
N ASP A 97 -16.86 6.32 -16.52
CA ASP A 97 -17.74 5.39 -15.81
C ASP A 97 -16.94 4.55 -14.81
N ARG A 98 -17.51 4.28 -13.65
CA ARG A 98 -16.86 3.47 -12.60
C ARG A 98 -17.21 2.01 -12.80
N VAL A 99 -16.18 1.16 -12.77
CA VAL A 99 -16.31 -0.29 -12.88
C VAL A 99 -15.74 -0.93 -11.62
N GLY A 100 -16.61 -1.55 -10.83
CA GLY A 100 -16.20 -2.34 -9.68
C GLY A 100 -15.45 -3.60 -10.13
N VAL A 101 -14.30 -3.88 -9.51
CA VAL A 101 -13.52 -5.10 -9.74
C VAL A 101 -13.46 -5.88 -8.44
N PHE A 102 -14.41 -6.80 -8.25
CA PHE A 102 -14.56 -7.63 -7.06
C PHE A 102 -14.06 -9.05 -7.31
N LEU A 103 -12.75 -9.14 -7.48
CA LEU A 103 -12.01 -10.36 -7.78
C LEU A 103 -10.91 -10.56 -6.73
N GLY A 104 -10.63 -11.80 -6.37
CA GLY A 104 -9.44 -12.10 -5.58
C GLY A 104 -8.16 -11.97 -6.40
N ASN A 105 -6.99 -12.12 -5.75
CA ASN A 105 -5.72 -12.16 -6.49
C ASN A 105 -5.77 -13.26 -7.56
N GLY A 106 -5.45 -12.92 -8.79
CA GLY A 106 -5.47 -13.82 -9.93
C GLY A 106 -5.24 -13.09 -11.24
N LEU A 107 -5.13 -13.84 -12.33
CA LEU A 107 -4.99 -13.28 -13.68
C LEU A 107 -6.17 -12.35 -14.02
N PRO A 108 -7.44 -12.74 -13.79
CA PRO A 108 -8.59 -11.90 -14.14
C PRO A 108 -8.60 -10.55 -13.41
N PHE A 109 -8.07 -10.48 -12.17
CA PHE A 109 -8.02 -9.22 -11.43
C PHE A 109 -7.13 -8.20 -12.14
N LEU A 110 -5.87 -8.55 -12.44
CA LEU A 110 -4.94 -7.62 -13.09
C LEU A 110 -5.36 -7.30 -14.53
N ILE A 111 -5.90 -8.28 -15.25
CA ILE A 111 -6.45 -8.09 -16.59
C ILE A 111 -7.63 -7.10 -16.56
N ALA A 112 -8.59 -7.29 -15.65
CA ALA A 112 -9.75 -6.41 -15.52
C ALA A 112 -9.32 -4.98 -15.16
N MET A 113 -8.42 -4.82 -14.20
CA MET A 113 -7.88 -3.50 -13.83
C MET A 113 -7.30 -2.77 -15.04
N MET A 114 -6.43 -3.44 -15.82
CA MET A 114 -5.79 -2.83 -16.99
C MET A 114 -6.80 -2.57 -18.13
N GLY A 115 -7.74 -3.48 -18.36
CA GLY A 115 -8.75 -3.32 -19.41
C GLY A 115 -9.75 -2.21 -19.11
N VAL A 116 -10.15 -2.02 -17.84
CA VAL A 116 -11.01 -0.90 -17.41
C VAL A 116 -10.29 0.44 -17.64
N VAL A 117 -9.01 0.54 -17.24
CA VAL A 117 -8.21 1.76 -17.46
C VAL A 117 -8.02 2.01 -18.95
N ARG A 118 -7.75 0.99 -19.76
CA ARG A 118 -7.60 1.07 -21.23
C ARG A 118 -8.87 1.61 -21.91
N ARG A 119 -10.05 1.27 -21.39
CA ARG A 119 -11.33 1.83 -21.85
C ARG A 119 -11.46 3.32 -21.53
N GLY A 120 -10.64 3.89 -20.67
CA GLY A 120 -10.81 5.23 -20.08
C GLY A 120 -11.89 5.26 -18.99
N ALA A 121 -12.34 4.11 -18.53
CA ALA A 121 -13.21 3.98 -17.37
C ALA A 121 -12.38 3.98 -16.08
N ILE A 122 -13.05 4.21 -14.95
CA ILE A 122 -12.41 4.28 -13.64
C ILE A 122 -12.51 2.91 -12.97
N ALA A 123 -11.39 2.25 -12.75
CA ALA A 123 -11.38 0.97 -12.04
C ALA A 123 -11.50 1.18 -10.52
N VAL A 124 -12.41 0.44 -9.90
CA VAL A 124 -12.68 0.45 -8.46
C VAL A 124 -12.34 -0.93 -7.90
N PRO A 125 -11.08 -1.14 -7.46
CA PRO A 125 -10.69 -2.43 -6.90
C PRO A 125 -11.36 -2.63 -5.54
N LEU A 126 -12.00 -3.78 -5.36
CA LEU A 126 -12.79 -4.14 -4.19
C LEU A 126 -12.14 -5.34 -3.49
N SER A 127 -11.95 -5.23 -2.19
CA SER A 127 -11.33 -6.31 -1.43
C SER A 127 -12.25 -7.53 -1.36
N ALA A 128 -11.71 -8.71 -1.69
CA ALA A 128 -12.42 -9.99 -1.54
C ALA A 128 -12.86 -10.30 -0.09
N LYS A 129 -12.42 -9.49 0.88
CA LYS A 129 -12.82 -9.61 2.30
C LYS A 129 -13.98 -8.69 2.69
N MET A 130 -14.44 -7.80 1.80
CA MET A 130 -15.57 -6.92 2.08
C MET A 130 -16.83 -7.74 2.36
N SER A 131 -17.65 -7.25 3.28
CA SER A 131 -19.01 -7.70 3.50
C SER A 131 -19.96 -7.16 2.41
N ALA A 132 -21.15 -7.74 2.28
CA ALA A 132 -22.16 -7.26 1.34
C ALA A 132 -22.52 -5.77 1.59
N ALA A 133 -22.63 -5.36 2.85
CA ALA A 133 -22.94 -3.97 3.22
C ALA A 133 -21.83 -3.00 2.84
N GLU A 134 -20.55 -3.37 3.05
CA GLU A 134 -19.41 -2.54 2.63
C GLU A 134 -19.33 -2.44 1.11
N LEU A 135 -19.57 -3.55 0.41
CA LEU A 135 -19.57 -3.59 -1.04
C LEU A 135 -20.70 -2.73 -1.62
N ALA A 136 -21.93 -2.84 -1.08
CA ALA A 136 -23.06 -2.00 -1.48
C ALA A 136 -22.75 -0.51 -1.24
N TYR A 137 -22.18 -0.17 -0.09
CA TYR A 137 -21.77 1.21 0.20
C TYR A 137 -20.81 1.75 -0.86
N VAL A 138 -19.72 1.03 -1.17
CA VAL A 138 -18.71 1.49 -2.12
C VAL A 138 -19.29 1.63 -3.52
N LEU A 139 -20.03 0.64 -4.01
CA LEU A 139 -20.64 0.65 -5.35
C LEU A 139 -21.65 1.79 -5.52
N ASN A 140 -22.47 2.06 -4.52
CA ASN A 140 -23.40 3.18 -4.54
C ASN A 140 -22.69 4.54 -4.41
N HIS A 141 -21.71 4.65 -3.52
CA HIS A 141 -20.98 5.91 -3.31
C HIS A 141 -20.22 6.35 -4.57
N CYS A 142 -19.62 5.40 -5.30
CA CYS A 142 -18.98 5.72 -6.58
C CYS A 142 -19.94 5.67 -7.77
N GLU A 143 -21.22 5.32 -7.56
CA GLU A 143 -22.20 5.15 -8.64
C GLU A 143 -21.65 4.22 -9.73
N ALA A 144 -21.21 3.02 -9.34
CA ALA A 144 -20.59 2.08 -10.24
C ALA A 144 -21.58 1.68 -11.36
N ALA A 145 -21.17 1.89 -12.62
CA ALA A 145 -21.98 1.56 -13.78
C ALA A 145 -21.93 0.06 -14.13
N ALA A 146 -20.82 -0.59 -13.78
CA ALA A 146 -20.62 -2.01 -14.01
C ALA A 146 -19.85 -2.68 -12.87
N LEU A 147 -19.93 -4.00 -12.81
CA LEU A 147 -19.23 -4.83 -11.84
C LEU A 147 -18.68 -6.08 -12.55
N ILE A 148 -17.41 -6.38 -12.31
CA ILE A 148 -16.78 -7.65 -12.64
C ILE A 148 -16.50 -8.36 -11.32
N SER A 149 -17.11 -9.51 -11.07
CA SER A 149 -16.95 -10.30 -9.86
C SER A 149 -16.56 -11.74 -10.18
N GLU A 150 -16.28 -12.53 -9.15
CA GLU A 150 -16.05 -13.97 -9.31
C GLU A 150 -17.04 -14.83 -8.50
N THR A 151 -17.23 -16.06 -8.97
CA THR A 151 -18.17 -17.03 -8.39
C THR A 151 -17.88 -17.32 -6.92
N ASP A 152 -16.62 -17.45 -6.54
CA ASP A 152 -16.21 -17.73 -5.16
C ASP A 152 -16.63 -16.65 -4.16
N LEU A 153 -16.92 -15.43 -4.64
CA LEU A 153 -17.30 -14.28 -3.80
C LEU A 153 -18.82 -14.01 -3.83
N GLN A 154 -19.62 -14.84 -4.50
CA GLN A 154 -21.08 -14.63 -4.63
C GLN A 154 -21.80 -14.53 -3.27
N SER A 155 -21.37 -15.28 -2.27
CA SER A 155 -21.97 -15.22 -0.92
C SER A 155 -21.79 -13.86 -0.21
N ARG A 156 -20.94 -12.99 -0.75
CA ARG A 156 -20.67 -11.64 -0.24
C ARG A 156 -21.30 -10.54 -1.10
N MET A 157 -21.96 -10.93 -2.18
CA MET A 157 -22.60 -9.97 -3.08
C MET A 157 -23.86 -9.38 -2.46
N PRO A 158 -24.05 -8.04 -2.51
CA PRO A 158 -25.36 -7.44 -2.24
C PRO A 158 -26.37 -7.85 -3.31
N SER A 159 -27.65 -7.75 -2.99
CA SER A 159 -28.71 -7.92 -3.98
C SER A 159 -28.68 -6.81 -5.05
N ALA A 160 -29.26 -7.06 -6.22
CA ALA A 160 -29.29 -6.07 -7.30
C ALA A 160 -30.02 -4.77 -6.88
N ASP A 161 -31.04 -4.88 -6.05
CA ASP A 161 -31.80 -3.73 -5.53
C ASP A 161 -30.97 -2.85 -4.57
N GLU A 162 -29.94 -3.42 -3.94
CA GLU A 162 -29.02 -2.69 -3.07
C GLU A 162 -27.91 -1.93 -3.84
N ILE A 163 -27.72 -2.24 -5.13
CA ILE A 163 -26.71 -1.60 -6.00
C ILE A 163 -27.32 -1.13 -7.33
N PRO A 164 -28.32 -0.26 -7.31
CA PRO A 164 -29.14 0.10 -8.48
C PRO A 164 -28.36 0.83 -9.59
N SER A 165 -27.20 1.38 -9.33
CA SER A 165 -26.34 2.02 -10.34
C SER A 165 -25.65 1.01 -11.26
N VAL A 166 -25.47 -0.25 -10.82
CA VAL A 166 -24.79 -1.30 -11.57
C VAL A 166 -25.69 -1.83 -12.69
N ARG A 167 -25.50 -1.32 -13.90
CA ARG A 167 -26.28 -1.67 -15.10
C ARG A 167 -25.83 -2.98 -15.74
N LYS A 168 -24.56 -3.35 -15.53
CA LYS A 168 -23.94 -4.55 -16.11
C LYS A 168 -23.10 -5.28 -15.08
N HIS A 169 -23.28 -6.58 -14.99
CA HIS A 169 -22.53 -7.44 -14.09
C HIS A 169 -22.01 -8.66 -14.85
N TRP A 170 -20.70 -8.90 -14.75
CA TRP A 170 -20.04 -10.11 -15.22
C TRP A 170 -19.56 -10.90 -14.00
N CYS A 171 -19.99 -12.14 -13.89
CA CYS A 171 -19.53 -13.05 -12.84
C CYS A 171 -18.66 -14.13 -13.46
N VAL A 172 -17.37 -14.05 -13.19
CA VAL A 172 -16.34 -14.93 -13.77
C VAL A 172 -16.13 -16.13 -12.87
N ASN A 173 -16.10 -17.32 -13.46
CA ASN A 173 -15.60 -18.50 -12.77
C ASN A 173 -14.09 -18.59 -12.96
N SER A 174 -13.33 -18.21 -11.95
CA SER A 174 -11.86 -18.14 -11.96
C SER A 174 -11.26 -19.07 -10.90
N PRO A 175 -11.19 -20.38 -11.19
CA PRO A 175 -10.69 -21.35 -10.20
C PRO A 175 -9.24 -21.04 -9.85
N GLU A 176 -8.97 -20.86 -8.54
CA GLU A 176 -7.63 -20.56 -7.99
C GLU A 176 -6.93 -19.36 -8.64
N GLY A 177 -7.69 -18.39 -9.20
CA GLY A 177 -7.15 -17.18 -9.81
C GLY A 177 -6.69 -17.33 -11.27
N ARG A 178 -6.98 -18.44 -11.91
CA ARG A 178 -6.75 -18.68 -13.36
C ARG A 178 -7.75 -17.89 -14.21
N LEU A 179 -7.52 -17.82 -15.52
CA LEU A 179 -8.41 -17.13 -16.46
C LEU A 179 -9.85 -17.65 -16.41
N GLY A 180 -10.01 -18.95 -16.21
CA GLY A 180 -11.32 -19.58 -16.13
C GLY A 180 -12.19 -19.30 -17.37
N ASP A 181 -13.42 -18.82 -17.14
CA ASP A 181 -14.35 -18.50 -18.21
C ASP A 181 -14.35 -17.01 -18.63
N LEU A 182 -13.32 -16.24 -18.24
CA LEU A 182 -13.21 -14.82 -18.60
C LEU A 182 -13.39 -14.59 -20.11
N GLY A 183 -12.89 -15.53 -20.94
CA GLY A 183 -13.02 -15.47 -22.39
C GLY A 183 -14.46 -15.62 -22.91
N ALA A 184 -15.34 -16.27 -22.16
CA ALA A 184 -16.76 -16.36 -22.52
C ALA A 184 -17.47 -15.01 -22.33
N HIS A 185 -17.05 -14.23 -21.36
CA HIS A 185 -17.58 -12.91 -21.07
C HIS A 185 -16.97 -11.81 -21.96
N PHE A 186 -15.68 -11.96 -22.31
CA PHE A 186 -14.92 -10.99 -23.11
C PHE A 186 -14.25 -11.71 -24.30
N PRO A 187 -14.99 -11.86 -25.43
CA PRO A 187 -14.49 -12.59 -26.60
C PRO A 187 -13.29 -11.90 -27.26
N GLY A 188 -12.54 -12.65 -28.06
CA GLY A 188 -11.38 -12.13 -28.79
C GLY A 188 -11.74 -10.96 -29.70
N VAL A 189 -10.80 -10.04 -29.84
CA VAL A 189 -10.91 -8.84 -30.68
C VAL A 189 -9.80 -8.86 -31.73
N THR A 190 -10.03 -8.14 -32.85
CA THR A 190 -9.10 -8.13 -33.99
C THR A 190 -8.22 -6.87 -34.05
N GLN A 191 -8.56 -5.87 -33.24
CA GLN A 191 -7.85 -4.59 -33.23
C GLN A 191 -7.56 -4.13 -31.79
N PRO A 192 -6.42 -3.50 -31.54
CA PRO A 192 -6.13 -2.86 -30.26
C PRO A 192 -7.15 -1.76 -29.95
N PHE A 193 -7.46 -1.58 -28.67
CA PHE A 193 -8.29 -0.48 -28.23
C PHE A 193 -7.50 0.85 -28.37
N PRO A 194 -8.12 1.94 -28.86
CA PRO A 194 -7.44 3.22 -29.02
C PRO A 194 -6.96 3.79 -27.68
N GLU A 195 -5.99 4.68 -27.74
CA GLU A 195 -5.53 5.41 -26.56
C GLU A 195 -6.59 6.41 -26.12
N THR A 196 -6.84 6.49 -24.81
CA THR A 196 -7.88 7.36 -24.22
C THR A 196 -7.39 8.01 -22.93
N GLY A 197 -7.91 9.21 -22.65
CA GLY A 197 -7.69 9.94 -21.41
C GLY A 197 -6.47 10.84 -21.38
N GLU A 198 -6.50 11.76 -20.42
CA GLU A 198 -5.49 12.79 -20.16
C GLU A 198 -4.76 12.50 -18.83
N GLU A 199 -3.65 13.23 -18.56
CA GLU A 199 -2.85 13.04 -17.33
C GLU A 199 -3.66 13.26 -16.04
N ASP A 200 -4.56 14.24 -16.03
CA ASP A 200 -5.37 14.60 -14.86
C ASP A 200 -6.62 13.74 -14.69
N ASP A 201 -6.92 12.87 -15.66
CA ASP A 201 -8.09 12.00 -15.55
C ASP A 201 -7.95 11.01 -14.41
N THR A 202 -8.99 10.93 -13.56
CA THR A 202 -9.11 9.87 -12.56
C THR A 202 -9.31 8.53 -13.25
N ILE A 203 -8.45 7.58 -12.98
CA ILE A 203 -8.48 6.23 -13.58
C ILE A 203 -8.71 5.12 -12.57
N LEU A 204 -8.43 5.39 -11.29
CA LEU A 204 -8.63 4.43 -10.20
C LEU A 204 -9.30 5.13 -9.01
N LEU A 205 -10.18 4.40 -8.33
CA LEU A 205 -10.73 4.79 -7.02
C LEU A 205 -10.37 3.73 -5.98
N PHE A 206 -9.37 4.02 -5.17
CA PHE A 206 -9.06 3.16 -4.02
C PHE A 206 -9.78 3.66 -2.77
N TYR A 207 -10.59 2.79 -2.16
CA TYR A 207 -11.30 3.10 -0.94
C TYR A 207 -10.46 2.82 0.29
N THR A 208 -10.32 3.82 1.17
CA THR A 208 -9.58 3.72 2.43
C THR A 208 -10.53 3.75 3.61
N SER A 209 -10.21 3.02 4.68
CA SER A 209 -10.93 3.12 5.94
C SER A 209 -10.66 4.48 6.57
N GLY A 210 -11.60 5.41 6.40
CA GLY A 210 -11.51 6.75 6.98
C GLY A 210 -11.55 6.75 8.51
N THR A 211 -11.06 7.85 9.11
CA THR A 211 -11.16 8.10 10.56
C THR A 211 -12.61 8.27 11.04
N THR A 212 -13.53 8.55 10.13
CA THR A 212 -14.97 8.77 10.39
C THR A 212 -15.81 7.49 10.30
N GLY A 213 -15.19 6.33 10.12
CA GLY A 213 -15.88 5.03 10.06
C GLY A 213 -16.40 4.64 8.66
N ARG A 214 -16.58 5.59 7.72
CA ARG A 214 -16.97 5.28 6.33
C ARG A 214 -15.78 5.37 5.39
N PRO A 215 -15.61 4.41 4.46
CA PRO A 215 -14.52 4.44 3.49
C PRO A 215 -14.60 5.65 2.56
N LYS A 216 -13.43 6.28 2.26
CA LYS A 216 -13.29 7.40 1.32
C LYS A 216 -12.62 6.90 0.05
N GLY A 217 -13.12 7.32 -1.13
CA GLY A 217 -12.52 6.98 -2.42
C GLY A 217 -11.45 8.00 -2.83
N ALA A 218 -10.18 7.64 -2.77
CA ALA A 218 -9.10 8.48 -3.28
C ALA A 218 -9.06 8.45 -4.81
N CYS A 219 -9.12 9.64 -5.45
CA CYS A 219 -9.13 9.79 -6.91
C CYS A 219 -7.70 9.73 -7.45
N ILE A 220 -7.25 8.56 -7.87
CA ILE A 220 -5.91 8.39 -8.46
C ILE A 220 -5.98 8.68 -9.95
N THR A 221 -5.13 9.61 -10.42
CA THR A 221 -5.06 10.02 -11.82
C THR A 221 -3.92 9.32 -12.56
N ASN A 222 -3.89 9.44 -13.90
CA ASN A 222 -2.75 8.99 -14.70
C ASN A 222 -1.44 9.63 -14.22
N LEU A 223 -1.45 10.95 -13.96
CA LEU A 223 -0.28 11.68 -13.46
C LEU A 223 0.25 11.07 -12.15
N ASN A 224 -0.66 10.79 -11.21
CA ASN A 224 -0.28 10.24 -9.91
C ASN A 224 0.43 8.90 -10.04
N ILE A 225 -0.17 7.97 -10.80
CA ILE A 225 0.33 6.60 -10.91
C ILE A 225 1.64 6.51 -11.69
N VAL A 226 1.75 7.28 -12.78
CA VAL A 226 2.98 7.33 -13.58
C VAL A 226 4.15 7.89 -12.78
N HIS A 227 3.93 8.98 -12.02
CA HIS A 227 5.00 9.50 -11.15
C HIS A 227 5.37 8.52 -10.04
N SER A 228 4.41 7.85 -9.43
CA SER A 228 4.71 6.81 -8.43
C SER A 228 5.58 5.69 -9.01
N ALA A 229 5.27 5.21 -10.21
CA ALA A 229 6.08 4.20 -10.90
C ALA A 229 7.53 4.68 -11.14
N LEU A 230 7.69 5.90 -11.66
CA LEU A 230 9.01 6.48 -11.91
C LEU A 230 9.80 6.75 -10.61
N GLN A 231 9.11 7.21 -9.56
CA GLN A 231 9.73 7.44 -8.25
C GLN A 231 10.25 6.16 -7.62
N TYR A 232 9.50 5.05 -7.74
CA TYR A 232 10.03 3.74 -7.36
C TYR A 232 11.22 3.36 -8.23
N ALA A 233 11.09 3.44 -9.54
CA ALA A 233 12.15 3.03 -10.46
C ALA A 233 13.50 3.73 -10.14
N TYR A 234 13.45 5.02 -9.84
CA TYR A 234 14.64 5.80 -9.50
C TYR A 234 15.07 5.63 -8.03
N GLY A 235 14.13 5.45 -7.09
CA GLY A 235 14.41 5.37 -5.67
C GLY A 235 14.98 4.04 -5.20
N ILE A 236 14.64 2.94 -5.89
CA ILE A 236 15.10 1.59 -5.53
C ILE A 236 16.08 0.98 -6.54
N ASP A 237 16.55 1.76 -7.51
CA ASP A 237 17.35 1.25 -8.63
C ASP A 237 16.71 0.01 -9.28
N LEU A 238 15.46 0.18 -9.72
CA LEU A 238 14.65 -0.92 -10.24
C LEU A 238 15.31 -1.56 -11.47
N GLN A 239 15.73 -2.80 -11.32
CA GLN A 239 16.35 -3.57 -12.41
C GLN A 239 15.29 -4.04 -13.40
N THR A 240 15.70 -4.27 -14.64
CA THR A 240 14.83 -4.86 -15.67
C THR A 240 14.49 -6.32 -15.35
N ASN A 241 13.35 -6.78 -15.85
CA ASN A 241 12.94 -8.19 -15.78
C ASN A 241 12.83 -8.73 -14.33
N GLN A 242 12.27 -7.91 -13.41
CA GLN A 242 11.98 -8.36 -12.04
C GLN A 242 10.97 -9.50 -12.04
N ARG A 243 11.17 -10.44 -11.13
CA ARG A 243 10.20 -11.48 -10.86
C ARG A 243 9.58 -11.21 -9.48
N GLY A 244 8.37 -10.61 -9.49
CA GLY A 244 7.73 -10.10 -8.29
C GLY A 244 6.65 -11.01 -7.75
N LEU A 245 6.56 -11.18 -6.42
CA LEU A 245 5.57 -12.03 -5.76
C LEU A 245 4.39 -11.22 -5.19
N LEU A 246 3.22 -11.33 -5.81
CA LEU A 246 1.97 -10.74 -5.32
C LEU A 246 1.29 -11.71 -4.31
N ALA A 247 1.72 -11.66 -3.05
CA ALA A 247 1.14 -12.42 -1.94
C ALA A 247 0.23 -11.59 -1.03
N ILE A 248 0.25 -10.26 -1.19
CA ILE A 248 -0.66 -9.33 -0.51
C ILE A 248 -1.85 -8.98 -1.42
N PRO A 249 -2.96 -8.42 -0.90
CA PRO A 249 -4.12 -8.11 -1.75
C PRO A 249 -3.78 -7.14 -2.88
N GLY A 250 -4.02 -7.55 -4.14
CA GLY A 250 -3.89 -6.69 -5.32
C GLY A 250 -4.89 -5.52 -5.32
N SER A 251 -6.02 -5.68 -4.64
CA SER A 251 -7.02 -4.61 -4.42
C SER A 251 -6.57 -3.53 -3.43
N HIS A 252 -5.37 -3.63 -2.85
CA HIS A 252 -4.76 -2.62 -2.01
C HIS A 252 -3.65 -1.87 -2.75
N ILE A 253 -3.42 -0.60 -2.40
CA ILE A 253 -2.42 0.24 -3.06
C ILE A 253 -1.01 -0.37 -3.04
N SER A 254 -0.62 -1.07 -1.97
CA SER A 254 0.68 -1.74 -1.86
C SER A 254 0.82 -2.89 -2.86
N GLY A 255 -0.20 -3.72 -3.02
CA GLY A 255 -0.18 -4.83 -3.97
C GLY A 255 -0.23 -4.35 -5.42
N PHE A 256 -1.08 -3.37 -5.71
CA PHE A 256 -1.22 -2.84 -7.05
C PHE A 256 -0.05 -1.93 -7.44
N MET A 257 0.19 -0.86 -6.67
CA MET A 257 1.21 0.13 -7.01
C MET A 257 2.63 -0.33 -6.67
N ALA A 258 2.88 -0.66 -5.40
CA ALA A 258 4.24 -0.91 -4.97
C ALA A 258 4.80 -2.25 -5.49
N LEU A 259 3.94 -3.23 -5.80
CA LEU A 259 4.38 -4.48 -6.40
C LEU A 259 4.09 -4.53 -7.91
N PHE A 260 2.82 -4.68 -8.31
CA PHE A 260 2.48 -4.98 -9.70
C PHE A 260 2.98 -3.91 -10.69
N ILE A 261 2.77 -2.61 -10.39
CA ILE A 261 3.21 -1.53 -11.29
C ILE A 261 4.73 -1.48 -11.42
N ASN A 262 5.48 -1.73 -10.35
CA ASN A 262 6.94 -1.79 -10.42
C ASN A 262 7.43 -2.96 -11.27
N VAL A 263 6.82 -4.13 -11.11
CA VAL A 263 7.14 -5.30 -11.94
C VAL A 263 6.80 -5.02 -13.41
N LEU A 264 5.62 -4.46 -13.69
CA LEU A 264 5.22 -4.03 -15.04
C LEU A 264 6.23 -3.03 -15.64
N SER A 265 6.64 -2.01 -14.85
CA SER A 265 7.61 -0.99 -15.28
C SER A 265 8.99 -1.57 -15.59
N SER A 266 9.34 -2.71 -15.00
CA SER A 266 10.58 -3.44 -15.26
C SER A 266 10.48 -4.41 -16.44
N CYS A 267 9.33 -4.50 -17.12
CA CYS A 267 8.98 -5.56 -18.06
C CYS A 267 9.20 -6.96 -17.45
N GLY A 268 8.90 -7.11 -16.17
CA GLY A 268 9.07 -8.33 -15.38
C GLY A 268 7.83 -9.21 -15.34
N CYS A 269 7.89 -10.27 -14.54
CA CYS A 269 6.78 -11.19 -14.33
C CYS A 269 6.19 -11.04 -12.92
N THR A 270 4.88 -10.82 -12.82
CA THR A 270 4.17 -10.89 -11.54
C THR A 270 3.66 -12.30 -11.30
N VAL A 271 4.28 -12.98 -10.33
CA VAL A 271 3.81 -14.28 -9.82
C VAL A 271 2.76 -14.03 -8.75
N ILE A 272 1.57 -14.61 -8.92
CA ILE A 272 0.39 -14.28 -8.12
C ILE A 272 0.04 -15.44 -7.20
N LEU A 273 -0.03 -15.19 -5.90
CA LEU A 273 -0.63 -16.11 -4.94
C LEU A 273 -2.07 -15.70 -4.66
N ARG A 274 -2.96 -16.67 -4.79
CA ARG A 274 -4.39 -16.49 -4.53
C ARG A 274 -4.67 -16.02 -3.09
N ARG A 275 -3.94 -16.61 -2.15
CA ARG A 275 -4.05 -16.33 -0.70
C ARG A 275 -2.66 -16.33 -0.08
N TYR A 276 -2.48 -15.52 0.94
CA TYR A 276 -1.26 -15.54 1.73
C TYR A 276 -1.22 -16.77 2.62
N ASP A 277 -0.10 -17.47 2.55
CA ASP A 277 0.33 -18.51 3.47
C ASP A 277 1.85 -18.53 3.52
N THR A 278 2.46 -18.52 4.71
CA THR A 278 3.92 -18.37 4.86
C THR A 278 4.69 -19.52 4.23
N THR A 279 4.21 -20.76 4.37
CA THR A 279 4.84 -21.94 3.75
C THR A 279 4.82 -21.81 2.23
N THR A 280 3.68 -21.42 1.66
CA THR A 280 3.54 -21.20 0.21
C THR A 280 4.41 -20.05 -0.27
N VAL A 281 4.51 -18.94 0.49
CA VAL A 281 5.41 -17.83 0.16
C VAL A 281 6.86 -18.31 0.08
N LEU A 282 7.36 -19.01 1.11
CA LEU A 282 8.74 -19.53 1.15
C LEU A 282 9.03 -20.46 -0.02
N ARG A 283 8.12 -21.39 -0.31
CA ARG A 283 8.23 -22.28 -1.45
C ARG A 283 8.27 -21.51 -2.77
N THR A 284 7.37 -20.54 -2.96
CA THR A 284 7.29 -19.77 -4.21
C THR A 284 8.52 -18.87 -4.40
N LEU A 285 9.09 -18.31 -3.32
CA LEU A 285 10.36 -17.56 -3.39
C LEU A 285 11.46 -18.38 -4.07
N LEU A 286 11.52 -19.69 -3.79
CA LEU A 286 12.51 -20.62 -4.35
C LEU A 286 12.13 -21.12 -5.74
N GLU A 287 10.95 -21.74 -5.87
CA GLU A 287 10.52 -22.43 -7.09
C GLU A 287 10.31 -21.48 -8.27
N GLU A 288 9.86 -20.26 -7.99
CA GLU A 288 9.59 -19.23 -8.99
C GLU A 288 10.71 -18.21 -9.14
N HIS A 289 11.86 -18.42 -8.49
CA HIS A 289 13.04 -17.55 -8.60
C HIS A 289 12.71 -16.07 -8.36
N ILE A 290 11.98 -15.79 -7.28
CA ILE A 290 11.48 -14.45 -6.98
C ILE A 290 12.63 -13.50 -6.63
N THR A 291 12.70 -12.36 -7.32
CA THR A 291 13.73 -11.34 -7.10
C THR A 291 13.22 -10.14 -6.31
N PHE A 292 11.90 -9.89 -6.34
CA PHE A 292 11.27 -8.67 -5.84
C PHE A 292 10.01 -8.97 -5.03
N THR A 293 9.90 -8.38 -3.84
CA THR A 293 8.71 -8.50 -2.99
C THR A 293 8.30 -7.17 -2.38
N VAL A 294 7.01 -7.05 -2.09
CA VAL A 294 6.45 -5.98 -1.25
C VAL A 294 5.60 -6.62 -0.18
N PHE A 295 6.03 -6.52 1.08
CA PHE A 295 5.31 -7.11 2.20
C PHE A 295 5.08 -6.10 3.32
N VAL A 296 4.08 -6.35 4.14
CA VAL A 296 3.93 -5.65 5.43
C VAL A 296 4.93 -6.23 6.44
N PRO A 297 5.37 -5.45 7.46
CA PRO A 297 6.36 -5.90 8.44
C PRO A 297 6.05 -7.26 9.09
N ALA A 298 4.77 -7.53 9.36
CA ALA A 298 4.35 -8.80 9.95
C ALA A 298 4.72 -10.03 9.10
N ILE A 299 4.73 -9.91 7.78
CA ILE A 299 5.11 -11.03 6.89
C ILE A 299 6.60 -11.35 7.03
N TYR A 300 7.47 -10.33 7.08
CA TYR A 300 8.91 -10.52 7.32
C TYR A 300 9.16 -11.22 8.67
N HIS A 301 8.41 -10.82 9.69
CA HIS A 301 8.50 -11.46 11.00
C HIS A 301 8.06 -12.94 10.94
N LEU A 302 6.94 -13.24 10.27
CA LEU A 302 6.45 -14.61 10.08
C LEU A 302 7.45 -15.48 9.29
N ILE A 303 8.11 -14.93 8.28
CA ILE A 303 9.16 -15.61 7.53
C ILE A 303 10.34 -15.97 8.46
N LEU A 304 10.82 -15.01 9.26
CA LEU A 304 11.93 -15.24 10.21
C LEU A 304 11.62 -16.31 11.26
N MET A 305 10.37 -16.44 11.65
CA MET A 305 9.91 -17.41 12.66
C MET A 305 9.56 -18.78 12.07
N HIS A 306 9.49 -18.90 10.75
CA HIS A 306 9.02 -20.12 10.11
C HIS A 306 10.09 -21.24 10.15
N PRO A 307 9.76 -22.48 10.56
CA PRO A 307 10.71 -23.57 10.69
C PRO A 307 11.36 -23.98 9.35
N ASP A 308 10.69 -23.74 8.22
CA ASP A 308 11.18 -24.05 6.89
C ASP A 308 11.97 -22.89 6.23
N PHE A 309 12.18 -21.80 6.93
CA PHE A 309 12.99 -20.70 6.40
C PHE A 309 14.46 -21.12 6.30
N ARG A 310 15.01 -21.06 5.09
CA ARG A 310 16.38 -21.43 4.76
C ARG A 310 17.09 -20.25 4.10
N PRO A 311 17.75 -19.37 4.88
CA PRO A 311 18.40 -18.16 4.34
C PRO A 311 19.43 -18.45 3.24
N ASP A 312 20.16 -19.56 3.34
CA ASP A 312 21.16 -20.00 2.38
C ASP A 312 20.58 -20.34 0.98
N GLN A 313 19.29 -20.60 0.89
CA GLN A 313 18.59 -20.89 -0.37
C GLN A 313 17.93 -19.64 -1.00
N MET A 314 17.84 -18.51 -0.28
CA MET A 314 17.15 -17.29 -0.72
C MET A 314 18.02 -16.36 -1.58
N GLY A 315 19.04 -16.87 -2.25
CA GLY A 315 20.05 -16.07 -2.95
C GLY A 315 19.52 -15.22 -4.11
N GLU A 316 18.36 -15.55 -4.69
CA GLU A 316 17.75 -14.78 -5.79
C GLU A 316 16.83 -13.65 -5.30
N TRP A 317 16.38 -13.69 -4.06
CA TRP A 317 15.60 -12.62 -3.48
C TRP A 317 16.48 -11.40 -3.21
N ARG A 318 16.41 -10.40 -4.12
CA ARG A 318 17.31 -9.23 -4.15
C ARG A 318 16.72 -7.99 -3.49
N THR A 319 15.41 -7.76 -3.68
CA THR A 319 14.75 -6.56 -3.19
C THR A 319 13.51 -6.92 -2.39
N GLY A 320 13.47 -6.48 -1.15
CA GLY A 320 12.33 -6.62 -0.26
C GLY A 320 11.86 -5.26 0.22
N ILE A 321 10.74 -4.76 -0.33
CA ILE A 321 10.11 -3.54 0.15
C ILE A 321 9.20 -3.85 1.33
N TYR A 322 9.26 -3.04 2.37
CA TYR A 322 8.28 -3.07 3.44
C TYR A 322 7.65 -1.69 3.66
N GLY A 323 6.40 -1.69 4.06
CA GLY A 323 5.63 -0.48 4.30
C GLY A 323 4.25 -0.74 4.85
N GLY A 324 3.46 0.32 5.02
CA GLY A 324 2.11 0.21 5.56
C GLY A 324 2.03 -0.05 7.07
N GLY A 325 3.17 -0.16 7.74
CA GLY A 325 3.35 -0.30 9.19
C GLY A 325 4.80 -0.11 9.56
N ILE A 326 5.08 0.07 10.83
CA ILE A 326 6.44 0.20 11.38
C ILE A 326 7.04 -1.20 11.48
N MET A 327 8.28 -1.39 11.01
CA MET A 327 9.05 -2.61 11.22
C MET A 327 10.03 -2.40 12.36
N ALA A 328 10.02 -3.31 13.34
CA ALA A 328 10.93 -3.24 14.47
C ALA A 328 12.39 -3.26 13.97
N PRO A 329 13.27 -2.38 14.48
CA PRO A 329 14.68 -2.34 14.09
C PRO A 329 15.40 -3.70 14.23
N ALA A 330 15.05 -4.49 15.24
CA ALA A 330 15.57 -5.84 15.42
C ALA A 330 15.22 -6.79 14.26
N THR A 331 14.03 -6.65 13.67
CA THR A 331 13.62 -7.43 12.48
C THR A 331 14.45 -7.02 11.27
N VAL A 332 14.66 -5.71 11.05
CA VAL A 332 15.50 -5.19 9.97
C VAL A 332 16.92 -5.74 10.10
N SER A 333 17.54 -5.63 11.28
CA SER A 333 18.89 -6.12 11.53
C SER A 333 19.00 -7.63 11.28
N ARG A 334 18.08 -8.41 11.83
CA ARG A 334 18.09 -9.88 11.68
C ARG A 334 17.91 -10.33 10.23
N MET A 335 16.99 -9.69 9.46
CA MET A 335 16.84 -9.96 8.04
C MET A 335 18.13 -9.65 7.27
N SER A 336 18.74 -8.49 7.54
CA SER A 336 19.97 -8.07 6.88
C SER A 336 21.17 -8.95 7.22
N ASP A 337 21.24 -9.52 8.44
CA ASP A 337 22.28 -10.45 8.84
C ASP A 337 22.14 -11.82 8.16
N LEU A 338 20.90 -12.32 8.05
CA LEU A 338 20.61 -13.62 7.46
C LEU A 338 20.61 -13.58 5.93
N LEU A 339 20.24 -12.48 5.32
CA LEU A 339 20.10 -12.27 3.88
C LEU A 339 20.90 -11.04 3.44
N PRO A 340 22.24 -11.07 3.47
CA PRO A 340 23.08 -9.91 3.15
C PRO A 340 22.93 -9.42 1.70
N GLN A 341 22.44 -10.25 0.79
CA GLN A 341 22.14 -9.89 -0.60
C GLN A 341 20.78 -9.19 -0.76
N LEU A 342 19.90 -9.26 0.24
CA LEU A 342 18.57 -8.67 0.20
C LEU A 342 18.64 -7.17 0.54
N GLN A 343 18.33 -6.33 -0.42
CA GLN A 343 18.08 -4.92 -0.20
C GLN A 343 16.71 -4.75 0.48
N LEU A 344 16.71 -4.58 1.79
CA LEU A 344 15.51 -4.39 2.57
C LEU A 344 15.18 -2.88 2.65
N ILE A 345 14.11 -2.45 2.00
CA ILE A 345 13.80 -1.06 1.73
C ILE A 345 12.48 -0.66 2.37
N ASN A 346 12.49 0.34 3.24
CA ASN A 346 11.25 0.98 3.70
C ASN A 346 10.71 1.90 2.59
N ALA A 347 9.42 1.75 2.25
CA ALA A 347 8.70 2.70 1.42
C ALA A 347 7.46 3.19 2.17
N TYR A 348 7.47 4.47 2.52
CA TYR A 348 6.35 5.12 3.18
C TYR A 348 5.46 5.82 2.15
N GLY A 349 4.17 5.64 2.33
CA GLY A 349 3.13 6.27 1.53
C GLY A 349 1.73 5.83 1.97
N ALA A 350 0.75 6.38 1.31
CA ALA A 350 -0.65 6.11 1.54
C ALA A 350 -1.40 5.96 0.21
N THR A 351 -2.67 5.63 0.27
CA THR A 351 -3.52 5.62 -0.92
C THR A 351 -3.62 7.03 -1.52
N GLU A 352 -3.72 8.04 -0.67
CA GLU A 352 -3.81 9.45 -1.04
C GLU A 352 -2.54 10.00 -1.70
N THR A 353 -1.44 9.28 -1.62
CA THR A 353 -0.17 9.62 -2.28
C THR A 353 0.17 8.67 -3.42
N SER A 354 -0.77 7.80 -3.80
CA SER A 354 -0.56 6.77 -4.83
C SER A 354 0.72 5.96 -4.60
N SER A 355 1.25 5.95 -3.33
CA SER A 355 2.55 5.36 -2.96
C SER A 355 3.66 5.74 -3.96
N PRO A 356 4.94 5.93 -3.65
CA PRO A 356 5.51 6.27 -2.34
C PRO A 356 5.64 7.79 -2.15
N VAL A 357 5.91 8.22 -0.91
CA VAL A 357 6.31 9.59 -0.56
C VAL A 357 7.77 9.67 -0.19
N SER A 358 8.21 8.68 0.57
CA SER A 358 9.62 8.52 0.89
C SER A 358 10.05 7.07 0.71
N ILE A 359 11.32 6.91 0.40
CA ILE A 359 11.97 5.61 0.20
C ILE A 359 13.25 5.61 1.01
N MET A 360 13.52 4.54 1.73
CA MET A 360 14.79 4.34 2.39
C MET A 360 15.85 3.93 1.37
N PRO A 361 16.97 4.63 1.24
CA PRO A 361 18.08 4.13 0.44
C PRO A 361 18.56 2.77 0.96
N ALA A 362 18.71 1.77 0.09
CA ALA A 362 19.01 0.40 0.48
C ALA A 362 20.24 0.29 1.41
N TRP A 363 21.29 1.07 1.13
CA TRP A 363 22.52 1.12 1.93
C TRP A 363 22.32 1.72 3.33
N ALA A 364 21.33 2.60 3.51
CA ALA A 364 21.05 3.27 4.79
C ALA A 364 20.08 2.48 5.69
N SER A 365 19.40 1.48 5.17
CA SER A 365 18.36 0.74 5.92
C SER A 365 18.88 0.12 7.22
N ARG A 366 20.12 -0.38 7.21
CA ARG A 366 20.74 -0.98 8.39
C ARG A 366 21.21 0.06 9.41
N GLU A 367 21.68 1.22 8.93
CA GLU A 367 22.21 2.29 9.78
C GLU A 367 21.10 3.13 10.41
N ARG A 368 19.95 3.24 9.72
CA ARG A 368 18.80 4.05 10.11
C ARG A 368 17.49 3.25 10.11
N PRO A 369 17.42 2.13 10.85
CA PRO A 369 16.28 1.18 10.77
C PRO A 369 14.95 1.77 11.26
N ALA A 370 14.98 2.90 12.00
CA ALA A 370 13.77 3.60 12.48
C ALA A 370 13.25 4.65 11.49
N SER A 371 14.03 5.00 10.44
CA SER A 371 13.63 6.01 9.46
C SER A 371 12.72 5.42 8.38
N ILE A 372 11.81 6.25 7.88
CA ILE A 372 10.99 5.95 6.69
C ILE A 372 11.64 6.46 5.39
N GLY A 373 12.89 6.90 5.45
CA GLY A 373 13.69 7.28 4.30
C GLY A 373 13.63 8.76 3.91
N LEU A 374 14.04 9.03 2.69
CA LEU A 374 14.14 10.35 2.09
C LEU A 374 12.96 10.60 1.14
N LEU A 375 12.59 11.87 0.99
CA LEU A 375 11.55 12.27 0.04
C LEU A 375 11.91 11.87 -1.40
N VAL A 376 10.91 11.41 -2.13
CA VAL A 376 11.02 11.14 -3.56
C VAL A 376 11.23 12.44 -4.37
N GLN A 377 11.74 12.34 -5.59
CA GLN A 377 12.23 13.43 -6.45
C GLN A 377 11.29 14.65 -6.53
N CYS A 378 10.01 14.46 -6.78
CA CYS A 378 9.06 15.55 -6.96
C CYS A 378 8.20 15.79 -5.72
N GLY A 379 8.51 15.12 -4.60
CA GLY A 379 7.81 15.27 -3.33
C GLY A 379 8.22 16.54 -2.58
N GLU A 380 7.26 17.17 -1.94
CA GLU A 380 7.47 18.27 -1.00
C GLU A 380 6.82 17.90 0.33
N ALA A 381 7.51 18.13 1.43
CA ALA A 381 7.02 17.87 2.78
C ALA A 381 7.17 19.08 3.67
N LEU A 382 6.17 19.31 4.51
CA LEU A 382 6.20 20.27 5.61
C LEU A 382 5.89 19.54 6.91
N ILE A 383 6.60 19.87 7.97
CA ILE A 383 6.29 19.42 9.33
C ILE A 383 5.55 20.58 10.03
N MET A 384 4.28 20.39 10.39
CA MET A 384 3.39 21.45 10.83
C MET A 384 2.98 21.27 12.29
N ASP A 385 2.91 22.37 13.02
CA ASP A 385 2.31 22.39 14.36
C ASP A 385 0.75 22.38 14.31
N GLU A 386 0.12 22.42 15.47
CA GLU A 386 -1.34 22.44 15.60
C GLU A 386 -1.98 23.75 15.09
N ALA A 387 -1.21 24.85 15.09
CA ALA A 387 -1.65 26.15 14.58
C ALA A 387 -1.50 26.25 13.03
N GLY A 388 -0.84 25.28 12.40
CA GLY A 388 -0.57 25.26 10.97
C GLY A 388 0.64 26.12 10.58
N VAL A 389 1.62 26.24 11.47
CA VAL A 389 2.92 26.86 11.24
C VAL A 389 3.96 25.75 11.00
N GLU A 390 4.85 25.97 10.04
CA GLU A 390 5.94 25.05 9.75
C GLU A 390 6.97 25.06 10.89
N LEU A 391 7.33 23.87 11.34
CA LEU A 391 8.31 23.67 12.40
C LEU A 391 9.73 23.59 11.85
N PRO A 392 10.74 24.01 12.63
CA PRO A 392 12.16 23.82 12.28
C PRO A 392 12.54 22.35 12.13
N THR A 393 13.62 22.09 11.37
CA THR A 393 14.21 20.75 11.23
C THR A 393 14.52 20.14 12.60
N GLY A 394 14.14 18.90 12.81
CA GLY A 394 14.31 18.14 14.06
C GLY A 394 13.08 18.20 14.99
N GLU A 395 12.19 19.17 14.82
CA GLU A 395 10.98 19.26 15.62
C GLU A 395 9.91 18.24 15.15
N ILE A 396 9.01 17.88 16.06
CA ILE A 396 7.96 16.87 15.84
C ILE A 396 6.63 17.56 15.54
N GLY A 397 6.03 17.24 14.40
CA GLY A 397 4.74 17.78 13.98
C GLY A 397 4.00 16.89 12.99
N GLU A 398 2.86 17.39 12.50
CA GLU A 398 2.08 16.69 11.49
C GLU A 398 2.74 16.81 10.11
N LEU A 399 2.94 15.67 9.43
CA LEU A 399 3.48 15.64 8.08
C LEU A 399 2.41 16.07 7.05
N TRP A 400 2.73 17.08 6.26
CA TRP A 400 1.95 17.51 5.09
C TRP A 400 2.75 17.28 3.82
N ILE A 401 2.11 16.74 2.78
CA ILE A 401 2.79 16.29 1.57
C ILE A 401 2.14 16.88 0.33
N ARG A 402 2.95 17.34 -0.61
CA ARG A 402 2.56 17.76 -1.95
C ARG A 402 3.44 17.11 -3.00
N GLY A 403 2.91 16.89 -4.18
CA GLY A 403 3.63 16.36 -5.34
C GLY A 403 2.71 15.72 -6.36
N PRO A 404 3.24 15.31 -7.51
CA PRO A 404 2.46 14.73 -8.60
C PRO A 404 1.86 13.36 -8.25
N MET A 405 2.36 12.69 -7.20
CA MET A 405 1.82 11.44 -6.68
C MET A 405 0.62 11.65 -5.75
N VAL A 406 0.37 12.88 -5.26
CA VAL A 406 -0.74 13.18 -4.34
C VAL A 406 -2.04 13.31 -5.12
N VAL A 407 -3.07 12.57 -4.69
CA VAL A 407 -4.39 12.64 -5.33
C VAL A 407 -5.02 14.03 -5.15
N PRO A 408 -5.77 14.55 -6.14
CA PRO A 408 -6.34 15.89 -6.04
C PRO A 408 -7.51 15.98 -5.04
N ARG A 409 -8.21 14.86 -4.79
CA ARG A 409 -9.45 14.87 -4.00
C ARG A 409 -9.93 13.47 -3.60
N TYR A 410 -10.89 13.44 -2.69
CA TYR A 410 -11.77 12.29 -2.48
C TYR A 410 -12.99 12.37 -3.41
N TRP A 411 -13.43 11.21 -3.90
CA TRP A 411 -14.60 11.07 -4.77
C TRP A 411 -15.88 11.43 -4.02
N ASN A 412 -16.73 12.25 -4.63
CA ASN A 412 -18.03 12.70 -4.09
C ASN A 412 -18.00 13.16 -2.62
N ASP A 413 -16.84 13.60 -2.13
CA ASP A 413 -16.67 14.04 -0.74
C ASP A 413 -15.88 15.36 -0.65
N PRO A 414 -16.51 16.49 -1.04
CA PRO A 414 -15.85 17.80 -0.98
C PRO A 414 -15.53 18.24 0.46
N ALA A 415 -16.32 17.82 1.45
CA ALA A 415 -16.09 18.16 2.85
C ALA A 415 -14.78 17.52 3.35
N GLN A 416 -14.58 16.23 3.09
CA GLN A 416 -13.32 15.55 3.44
C GLN A 416 -12.15 16.04 2.58
N THR A 417 -12.40 16.41 1.33
CA THR A 417 -11.36 17.00 0.48
C THR A 417 -10.84 18.30 1.10
N VAL A 418 -11.72 19.25 1.42
CA VAL A 418 -11.33 20.52 2.06
C VAL A 418 -10.68 20.31 3.45
N ALA A 419 -11.16 19.35 4.22
CA ALA A 419 -10.61 19.07 5.56
C ALA A 419 -9.19 18.49 5.52
N ASN A 420 -8.88 17.66 4.51
CA ASN A 420 -7.61 16.92 4.44
C ASN A 420 -6.60 17.51 3.43
N PHE A 421 -7.03 18.39 2.52
CA PHE A 421 -6.13 19.05 1.56
C PHE A 421 -6.14 20.55 1.77
N LYS A 422 -4.96 21.17 1.78
CA LYS A 422 -4.79 22.61 1.93
C LYS A 422 -3.64 23.11 1.07
N SER A 423 -3.89 24.06 0.18
CA SER A 423 -2.86 24.63 -0.71
C SER A 423 -2.06 23.57 -1.52
N GLY A 424 -2.74 22.50 -1.95
CA GLY A 424 -2.13 21.38 -2.67
C GLY A 424 -1.40 20.36 -1.77
N TYR A 425 -1.28 20.60 -0.48
CA TYR A 425 -0.75 19.64 0.48
C TYR A 425 -1.87 18.75 1.03
N TRP A 426 -1.61 17.44 1.09
CA TRP A 426 -2.39 16.49 1.84
C TRP A 426 -1.87 16.38 3.27
N LYS A 427 -2.77 16.49 4.25
CA LYS A 427 -2.49 16.29 5.67
C LYS A 427 -2.52 14.80 5.96
N THR A 428 -1.38 14.23 6.30
CA THR A 428 -1.27 12.78 6.45
C THR A 428 -1.94 12.25 7.72
N GLY A 429 -2.02 13.07 8.75
CA GLY A 429 -2.38 12.65 10.10
C GLY A 429 -1.28 11.83 10.78
N ASP A 430 -0.11 11.71 10.18
CA ASP A 430 1.06 11.08 10.78
C ASP A 430 1.95 12.15 11.45
N VAL A 431 2.41 11.86 12.67
CA VAL A 431 3.31 12.71 13.46
C VAL A 431 4.74 12.30 13.15
N VAL A 432 5.53 13.22 12.61
CA VAL A 432 6.83 12.96 12.01
C VAL A 432 7.85 14.00 12.45
N SER A 433 9.13 13.66 12.44
CA SER A 433 10.25 14.61 12.42
C SER A 433 11.13 14.37 11.21
N MET A 434 11.89 15.38 10.81
CA MET A 434 12.89 15.30 9.73
C MET A 434 14.23 15.74 10.27
N ASP A 435 15.29 14.94 10.10
CA ASP A 435 16.63 15.31 10.54
C ASP A 435 17.34 16.26 9.56
N ALA A 436 18.53 16.72 9.92
CA ALA A 436 19.32 17.65 9.11
C ALA A 436 19.79 17.05 7.77
N GLU A 437 19.78 15.74 7.63
CA GLU A 437 20.11 15.03 6.39
C GLU A 437 18.87 14.74 5.54
N GLY A 438 17.66 15.13 6.00
CA GLY A 438 16.39 14.97 5.30
C GLY A 438 15.69 13.63 5.52
N TYR A 439 16.21 12.76 6.40
CA TYR A 439 15.52 11.52 6.76
C TYR A 439 14.30 11.78 7.63
N LEU A 440 13.21 11.14 7.28
CA LEU A 440 11.94 11.22 7.99
C LEU A 440 11.80 10.10 9.01
N TYR A 441 11.22 10.42 10.17
CA TYR A 441 10.96 9.48 11.26
C TYR A 441 9.51 9.59 11.71
N ILE A 442 8.74 8.50 11.60
CA ILE A 442 7.37 8.43 12.12
C ILE A 442 7.42 8.17 13.62
N HIS A 443 6.73 9.03 14.37
CA HIS A 443 6.54 8.87 15.82
C HIS A 443 5.21 8.20 16.14
N ASP A 444 4.11 8.64 15.51
CA ASP A 444 2.77 8.04 15.71
C ASP A 444 1.77 8.54 14.65
N ARG A 445 0.52 8.10 14.78
CA ARG A 445 -0.63 8.74 14.19
C ARG A 445 -1.24 9.75 15.16
N LYS A 446 -1.58 10.93 14.67
CA LYS A 446 -2.18 12.01 15.47
C LYS A 446 -3.39 11.55 16.29
N LYS A 447 -4.21 10.67 15.72
CA LYS A 447 -5.40 10.09 16.37
C LYS A 447 -5.12 8.96 17.36
N ASP A 448 -3.94 8.35 17.29
CA ASP A 448 -3.54 7.20 18.11
C ASP A 448 -2.61 7.62 19.26
N MET A 449 -2.16 8.87 19.25
CA MET A 449 -1.35 9.48 20.31
C MET A 449 -2.17 9.61 21.59
N ILE A 450 -1.61 9.19 22.71
CA ILE A 450 -2.27 9.18 24.03
C ILE A 450 -1.85 10.41 24.82
N ASN A 451 -2.81 11.18 25.33
CA ASN A 451 -2.56 12.40 26.10
C ASN A 451 -2.78 12.16 27.60
N ARG A 452 -1.72 11.76 28.29
CA ARG A 452 -1.75 11.47 29.73
C ARG A 452 -1.30 12.66 30.57
N GLY A 453 -2.24 13.37 31.18
CA GLY A 453 -1.91 14.51 32.03
C GLY A 453 -1.11 15.63 31.34
N GLY A 454 -1.31 15.82 30.03
CA GLY A 454 -0.57 16.77 29.20
C GLY A 454 0.69 16.19 28.54
N TYR A 455 1.14 14.99 28.93
CA TYR A 455 2.22 14.30 28.24
C TYR A 455 1.70 13.59 27.01
N LYS A 456 2.31 13.88 25.86
CA LYS A 456 2.03 13.18 24.58
C LYS A 456 2.81 11.88 24.55
N ILE A 457 2.10 10.74 24.62
CA ILE A 457 2.70 9.40 24.54
C ILE A 457 2.42 8.84 23.14
N PHE A 458 3.47 8.49 22.44
CA PHE A 458 3.36 7.86 21.15
C PHE A 458 3.06 6.37 21.32
N SER A 459 1.89 5.94 20.84
CA SER A 459 1.47 4.53 20.93
C SER A 459 2.47 3.59 20.27
N ALA A 460 3.04 4.01 19.14
CA ALA A 460 4.06 3.26 18.40
C ALA A 460 5.35 3.03 19.21
N GLU A 461 5.76 3.97 20.07
CA GLU A 461 6.93 3.80 20.94
C GLU A 461 6.69 2.69 21.97
N VAL A 462 5.51 2.67 22.56
CA VAL A 462 5.10 1.64 23.54
C VAL A 462 5.00 0.27 22.85
N GLU A 463 4.40 0.22 21.65
CA GLU A 463 4.28 -0.99 20.85
C GLU A 463 5.64 -1.56 20.44
N ASN A 464 6.56 -0.73 19.98
CA ASN A 464 7.92 -1.15 19.61
C ASN A 464 8.71 -1.68 20.81
N ALA A 465 8.60 -1.03 21.96
CA ALA A 465 9.20 -1.52 23.19
C ALA A 465 8.65 -2.89 23.57
N ALA A 466 7.34 -3.09 23.47
CA ALA A 466 6.71 -4.38 23.76
C ALA A 466 7.13 -5.47 22.76
N LEU A 467 7.19 -5.16 21.46
CA LEU A 467 7.61 -6.11 20.42
C LEU A 467 9.08 -6.53 20.51
N SER A 468 9.91 -5.79 21.25
CA SER A 468 11.31 -6.19 21.51
C SER A 468 11.43 -7.26 22.61
N ILE A 469 10.37 -7.50 23.37
CA ILE A 469 10.34 -8.48 24.46
C ILE A 469 10.11 -9.88 23.87
N LYS A 470 10.94 -10.83 24.30
CA LYS A 470 10.81 -12.22 23.86
C LYS A 470 9.41 -12.76 24.20
N GLY A 471 8.79 -13.43 23.24
CA GLY A 471 7.46 -14.02 23.41
C GLY A 471 6.30 -13.10 23.01
N VAL A 472 6.52 -11.79 22.86
CA VAL A 472 5.52 -10.86 22.31
C VAL A 472 5.48 -10.96 20.80
N MET A 473 4.32 -11.34 20.26
CA MET A 473 4.10 -11.52 18.81
C MET A 473 3.41 -10.33 18.16
N GLU A 474 2.45 -9.71 18.87
CA GLU A 474 1.74 -8.51 18.41
C GLU A 474 1.50 -7.58 19.59
N ALA A 475 1.54 -6.26 19.34
CA ALA A 475 1.30 -5.23 20.34
C ALA A 475 0.44 -4.11 19.77
N ALA A 476 -0.47 -3.57 20.56
CA ALA A 476 -1.22 -2.36 20.27
C ALA A 476 -1.45 -1.57 21.56
N ALA A 477 -0.96 -0.34 21.61
CA ALA A 477 -1.21 0.59 22.71
C ALA A 477 -2.41 1.48 22.36
N VAL A 478 -3.36 1.58 23.29
CA VAL A 478 -4.59 2.35 23.11
C VAL A 478 -4.86 3.24 24.32
N ALA A 479 -5.54 4.37 24.06
CA ALA A 479 -5.98 5.28 25.10
C ALA A 479 -7.23 4.75 25.81
N VAL A 480 -7.23 4.83 27.14
CA VAL A 480 -8.42 4.62 27.98
C VAL A 480 -8.71 5.93 28.70
N PRO A 481 -9.95 6.47 28.65
CA PRO A 481 -10.32 7.67 29.38
C PRO A 481 -10.07 7.56 30.89
N ASP A 482 -9.63 8.64 31.51
CA ASP A 482 -9.38 8.76 32.94
C ASP A 482 -9.77 10.18 33.42
N ASP A 483 -10.50 10.25 34.52
CA ASP A 483 -11.06 11.53 35.03
C ASP A 483 -9.97 12.51 35.53
N VAL A 484 -8.80 12.00 35.91
CA VAL A 484 -7.69 12.81 36.46
C VAL A 484 -6.64 13.11 35.41
N MET A 485 -6.22 12.09 34.66
CA MET A 485 -5.12 12.18 33.70
C MET A 485 -5.60 12.46 32.27
N GLY A 486 -6.93 12.55 32.04
CA GLY A 486 -7.53 12.61 30.71
C GLY A 486 -7.51 11.26 30.02
N GLU A 487 -6.32 10.70 29.80
CA GLU A 487 -6.14 9.37 29.21
C GLU A 487 -5.04 8.57 29.94
N ARG A 488 -5.17 7.25 29.90
CA ARG A 488 -4.16 6.29 30.34
C ARG A 488 -3.83 5.27 29.26
N VAL A 489 -2.68 4.64 29.36
CA VAL A 489 -2.20 3.67 28.39
C VAL A 489 -2.69 2.26 28.77
N CYS A 490 -3.42 1.63 27.83
CA CYS A 490 -3.72 0.20 27.87
C CYS A 490 -2.94 -0.49 26.74
N LEU A 491 -2.15 -1.52 27.09
CA LEU A 491 -1.36 -2.30 26.16
C LEU A 491 -2.05 -3.65 25.89
N CYS A 492 -2.47 -3.86 24.64
CA CYS A 492 -3.05 -5.12 24.17
C CYS A 492 -1.96 -5.94 23.48
N LEU A 493 -1.74 -7.17 23.93
CA LEU A 493 -0.67 -8.05 23.49
C LEU A 493 -1.20 -9.39 23.00
N ARG A 494 -0.59 -9.90 21.95
CA ARG A 494 -0.59 -11.31 21.61
C ARG A 494 0.77 -11.90 21.97
N THR A 495 0.76 -12.99 22.73
CA THR A 495 1.98 -13.69 23.15
C THR A 495 1.97 -15.15 22.65
N GLY A 496 3.15 -15.75 22.61
CA GLY A 496 3.28 -17.19 22.42
C GLY A 496 2.72 -17.99 23.61
N PRO A 497 2.43 -19.30 23.43
CA PRO A 497 1.97 -20.15 24.51
C PRO A 497 2.96 -20.16 25.69
N GLY A 498 2.47 -19.82 26.89
CA GLY A 498 3.28 -19.77 28.13
C GLY A 498 4.16 -18.52 28.29
N GLU A 499 4.05 -17.54 27.38
CA GLU A 499 4.81 -16.28 27.43
C GLU A 499 3.93 -15.08 27.86
N ASP A 500 2.82 -15.34 28.57
CA ASP A 500 1.80 -14.38 28.98
C ASP A 500 2.04 -13.76 30.37
N ASN A 501 3.26 -13.82 30.87
CA ASN A 501 3.63 -13.30 32.20
C ASN A 501 3.62 -11.75 32.19
N GLU A 502 2.51 -11.15 32.63
CA GLU A 502 2.35 -9.69 32.73
C GLU A 502 3.47 -9.05 33.57
N GLN A 503 3.86 -9.69 34.69
CA GLN A 503 4.87 -9.12 35.59
C GLN A 503 6.25 -9.05 34.93
N HIS A 504 6.60 -10.05 34.12
CA HIS A 504 7.82 -10.05 33.32
C HIS A 504 7.78 -8.94 32.25
N ILE A 505 6.69 -8.87 31.47
CA ILE A 505 6.51 -7.85 30.42
C ILE A 505 6.57 -6.44 31.02
N ARG A 506 5.89 -6.21 32.13
CA ARG A 506 5.90 -4.93 32.87
C ARG A 506 7.32 -4.56 33.33
N GLY A 507 8.06 -5.53 33.85
CA GLY A 507 9.46 -5.32 34.28
C GLY A 507 10.40 -4.95 33.15
N GLU A 508 10.24 -5.59 31.98
CA GLU A 508 11.05 -5.26 30.80
C GLU A 508 10.67 -3.88 30.22
N LEU A 509 9.37 -3.56 30.14
CA LEU A 509 8.92 -2.24 29.69
C LEU A 509 9.38 -1.10 30.61
N ALA A 510 9.46 -1.35 31.93
CA ALA A 510 9.98 -0.36 32.88
C ALA A 510 11.46 -0.03 32.67
N ARG A 511 12.22 -0.90 32.02
CA ARG A 511 13.62 -0.63 31.63
C ARG A 511 13.76 0.12 30.33
N LEU A 512 12.73 0.00 29.45
CA LEU A 512 12.76 0.53 28.09
C LEU A 512 12.05 1.88 27.95
N LEU A 513 11.05 2.15 28.81
CA LEU A 513 10.18 3.32 28.71
C LEU A 513 10.28 4.19 29.96
N ALA A 514 10.20 5.50 29.77
CA ALA A 514 10.05 6.46 30.87
C ALA A 514 8.74 6.19 31.65
N ASP A 515 8.70 6.50 32.94
CA ASP A 515 7.58 6.17 33.84
C ASP A 515 6.23 6.64 33.32
N TYR A 516 6.15 7.84 32.75
CA TYR A 516 4.91 8.39 32.24
C TYR A 516 4.38 7.69 30.97
N LYS A 517 5.24 6.94 30.26
CA LYS A 517 4.91 6.16 29.06
C LYS A 517 4.51 4.71 29.36
N GLN A 518 4.76 4.25 30.58
CA GLN A 518 4.49 2.86 30.94
C GLN A 518 2.98 2.59 30.95
N PRO A 519 2.53 1.46 30.36
CA PRO A 519 1.13 1.07 30.39
C PRO A 519 0.67 0.79 31.84
N GLU A 520 -0.49 1.31 32.19
CA GLU A 520 -1.16 0.96 33.45
C GLU A 520 -1.96 -0.32 33.34
N PHE A 521 -2.53 -0.57 32.16
CA PHE A 521 -3.41 -1.72 31.93
C PHE A 521 -2.82 -2.61 30.84
N TYR A 522 -3.02 -3.92 31.01
CA TYR A 522 -2.54 -4.95 30.10
C TYR A 522 -3.68 -5.91 29.77
N ILE A 523 -3.91 -6.15 28.47
CA ILE A 523 -4.79 -7.19 27.94
C ILE A 523 -3.90 -8.15 27.16
N ILE A 524 -3.63 -9.33 27.74
CA ILE A 524 -2.72 -10.31 27.16
C ILE A 524 -3.51 -11.54 26.73
N GLY A 525 -3.26 -12.02 25.52
CA GLY A 525 -3.89 -13.21 24.98
C GLY A 525 -3.04 -13.90 23.93
N THR A 526 -3.48 -15.07 23.48
CA THR A 526 -2.83 -15.86 22.42
C THR A 526 -3.46 -15.64 21.04
N GLU A 527 -4.69 -15.10 21.01
CA GLU A 527 -5.40 -14.84 19.77
C GLU A 527 -4.85 -13.63 19.03
N PRO A 528 -4.88 -13.64 17.68
CA PRO A 528 -4.47 -12.50 16.88
C PRO A 528 -5.26 -11.23 17.22
N LEU A 529 -4.58 -10.09 17.27
CA LEU A 529 -5.25 -8.80 17.44
C LEU A 529 -6.16 -8.49 16.24
N PRO A 530 -7.27 -7.73 16.45
CA PRO A 530 -8.22 -7.39 15.40
C PRO A 530 -7.55 -6.68 14.22
N ARG A 531 -7.90 -7.08 13.00
CA ARG A 531 -7.33 -6.53 11.76
C ARG A 531 -8.41 -6.11 10.78
N ASN A 532 -8.13 -5.09 10.00
CA ASN A 532 -8.97 -4.71 8.88
C ASN A 532 -8.77 -5.66 7.68
N ALA A 533 -9.55 -5.45 6.61
CA ALA A 533 -9.46 -6.24 5.38
C ALA A 533 -8.06 -6.25 4.75
N ASN A 534 -7.24 -5.24 5.04
CA ASN A 534 -5.87 -5.09 4.54
C ASN A 534 -4.80 -5.74 5.45
N GLY A 535 -5.22 -6.41 6.54
CA GLY A 535 -4.33 -7.08 7.48
C GLY A 535 -3.65 -6.16 8.51
N LYS A 536 -3.99 -4.87 8.55
CA LYS A 536 -3.49 -3.93 9.59
C LYS A 536 -4.28 -4.07 10.88
N ILE A 537 -3.59 -3.99 12.03
CA ILE A 537 -4.23 -3.98 13.35
C ILE A 537 -5.20 -2.79 13.42
N THR A 538 -6.42 -3.05 13.87
CA THR A 538 -7.47 -2.04 14.03
C THR A 538 -7.64 -1.72 15.51
N LYS A 539 -7.28 -0.49 15.92
CA LYS A 539 -7.31 -0.08 17.34
C LYS A 539 -8.74 0.15 17.88
N ALA A 540 -9.71 0.50 17.04
CA ALA A 540 -11.07 0.80 17.52
C ALA A 540 -11.72 -0.32 18.35
N PRO A 541 -11.71 -1.61 17.95
CA PRO A 541 -12.21 -2.69 18.80
C PRO A 541 -11.38 -2.87 20.08
N LEU A 542 -10.08 -2.58 20.04
CA LEU A 542 -9.21 -2.69 21.22
C LEU A 542 -9.48 -1.57 22.24
N VAL A 543 -9.79 -0.36 21.79
CA VAL A 543 -10.21 0.74 22.67
C VAL A 543 -11.48 0.37 23.41
N GLU A 544 -12.47 -0.23 22.72
CA GLU A 544 -13.71 -0.66 23.34
C GLU A 544 -13.46 -1.79 24.36
N ALA A 545 -12.65 -2.80 23.99
CA ALA A 545 -12.26 -3.87 24.90
C ALA A 545 -11.50 -3.33 26.13
N ALA A 546 -10.61 -2.36 25.93
CA ALA A 546 -9.86 -1.74 27.01
C ALA A 546 -10.76 -0.94 27.96
N ARG A 547 -11.75 -0.19 27.44
CA ARG A 547 -12.74 0.51 28.27
C ARG A 547 -13.55 -0.44 29.14
N GLN A 548 -14.03 -1.54 28.56
CA GLN A 548 -14.78 -2.56 29.30
C GLN A 548 -13.92 -3.23 30.38
N PHE A 549 -12.67 -3.56 30.03
CA PHE A 549 -11.71 -4.17 30.96
C PHE A 549 -11.38 -3.27 32.15
N VAL A 550 -11.17 -1.98 31.91
CA VAL A 550 -10.88 -1.00 32.99
C VAL A 550 -12.13 -0.73 33.83
N GLY A 551 -13.31 -0.59 33.20
CA GLY A 551 -14.57 -0.38 33.91
C GLY A 551 -14.99 -1.53 34.83
N GLN A 552 -14.49 -2.76 34.61
CA GLN A 552 -14.70 -3.90 35.50
C GLN A 552 -13.73 -3.94 36.71
N ARG A 553 -12.66 -3.13 36.68
CA ARG A 553 -11.64 -3.07 37.75
C ARG A 553 -11.74 -1.81 38.62
N GLN A 554 -12.59 -0.84 38.26
CA GLN A 554 -13.02 0.29 39.09
C GLN A 554 -14.29 -0.06 39.85
#